data_b34b0f75c850900b0de114b46675bb0b
#
_entry.id   b34b0f75c850900b0de114b46675bb0b
#
_cell.length_a   1.000
_cell.length_b   1.000
_cell.length_c   1.000
_cell.angle_alpha   90.00
_cell.angle_beta   90.00
_cell.angle_gamma   90.00
#
_symmetry.space_group_name_H-M   'P 1'
#
loop_
_entity.id
_entity.type
_entity.pdbx_description
1 polymer ?
#
loop_
_entity_poly.entity_id
_entity_poly.type
_entity_poly.pdbx_seq_one_letter_code
_entity_poly.pdbx_strand_id
1 'polypeptide(L)'
;MKKPVFTGAGVAIITPMYEDGSINFDELGRIIEDQIAHHTDAIVICGTTGECSTMTDEEQLAAIKYTVDVVNHRVPVIAGAGSNDTDHGCALAAKSAECGADALLMVTPYYNKTTQAGLVAHFTAMAEAGGIPVIVYNVPSRTGLNIAPETALELSKHPLINGIKEASGNISQVAKIAQLCGDELNIYSGNDDQVVPLLALGGKGVISVVSNVKPQLVHDCCQAFFDGDTAKARDLQLEMLPLADALFCEVNPIPVKYAMNVLGWEAGECRLPLVEPSDAHKEQIEKTLQAAGLIQE
;
A
#
# COMPACT_ATOMS: atom_id res chain seq x y z
N MET A 1 20.61 1.61 -12.33
CA MET A 1 19.14 1.87 -12.41
C MET A 1 18.38 0.58 -12.21
N LYS A 2 17.57 0.49 -11.18
CA LYS A 2 16.67 -0.65 -10.94
C LYS A 2 15.34 -0.44 -11.66
N LYS A 3 14.90 -1.46 -12.42
CA LYS A 3 13.57 -1.42 -13.04
C LYS A 3 12.50 -1.37 -11.93
N PRO A 4 11.56 -0.41 -11.93
CA PRO A 4 10.49 -0.38 -10.95
C PRO A 4 9.62 -1.64 -11.03
N VAL A 5 9.07 -2.08 -9.88
CA VAL A 5 8.11 -3.18 -9.81
C VAL A 5 6.86 -2.82 -10.61
N PHE A 6 6.39 -1.59 -10.45
CA PHE A 6 5.32 -1.00 -11.26
C PHE A 6 5.53 0.51 -11.39
N THR A 7 4.73 1.15 -12.24
CA THR A 7 4.66 2.61 -12.37
C THR A 7 3.19 2.98 -12.40
N GLY A 8 2.76 3.98 -11.62
CA GLY A 8 1.36 4.38 -11.54
C GLY A 8 0.73 4.15 -10.18
N ALA A 9 -0.50 3.67 -10.16
CA ALA A 9 -1.31 3.47 -8.95
C ALA A 9 -1.36 1.99 -8.55
N GLY A 10 -0.71 1.63 -7.44
CA GLY A 10 -0.93 0.35 -6.77
C GLY A 10 -1.98 0.49 -5.69
N VAL A 11 -2.96 -0.42 -5.60
CA VAL A 11 -3.93 -0.43 -4.52
C VAL A 11 -3.39 -1.17 -3.30
N ALA A 12 -3.44 -0.54 -2.12
CA ALA A 12 -3.38 -1.25 -0.84
C ALA A 12 -4.75 -1.85 -0.58
N ILE A 13 -5.00 -3.05 -1.16
CA ILE A 13 -6.33 -3.65 -1.20
C ILE A 13 -6.80 -4.05 0.20
N ILE A 14 -8.09 -3.86 0.49
CA ILE A 14 -8.73 -4.40 1.70
C ILE A 14 -8.81 -5.92 1.63
N THR A 15 -8.92 -6.56 2.79
CA THR A 15 -9.29 -7.98 2.88
C THR A 15 -10.75 -8.06 3.33
N PRO A 16 -11.68 -8.42 2.44
CA PRO A 16 -13.08 -8.61 2.83
C PRO A 16 -13.22 -9.83 3.73
N MET A 17 -14.09 -9.74 4.74
CA MET A 17 -14.28 -10.77 5.76
C MET A 17 -15.75 -11.01 6.02
N TYR A 18 -16.12 -12.27 6.31
CA TYR A 18 -17.44 -12.63 6.82
C TYR A 18 -17.63 -12.21 8.27
N GLU A 19 -18.86 -12.30 8.81
CA GLU A 19 -19.18 -11.97 10.19
C GLU A 19 -18.39 -12.80 11.22
N ASP A 20 -18.02 -14.04 10.88
CA ASP A 20 -17.19 -14.91 11.72
C ASP A 20 -15.69 -14.53 11.66
N GLY A 21 -15.35 -13.52 10.87
CA GLY A 21 -13.99 -13.03 10.66
C GLY A 21 -13.18 -13.83 9.63
N SER A 22 -13.70 -14.89 9.02
CA SER A 22 -13.01 -15.60 7.95
C SER A 22 -12.95 -14.75 6.67
N ILE A 23 -11.93 -14.98 5.83
CA ILE A 23 -11.74 -14.19 4.60
C ILE A 23 -12.82 -14.54 3.59
N ASN A 24 -13.49 -13.52 3.04
CA ASN A 24 -14.41 -13.64 1.91
C ASN A 24 -13.64 -13.61 0.59
N PHE A 25 -13.16 -14.76 0.15
CA PHE A 25 -12.37 -14.88 -1.08
C PHE A 25 -13.17 -14.55 -2.34
N ASP A 26 -14.47 -14.85 -2.38
CA ASP A 26 -15.31 -14.53 -3.53
C ASP A 26 -15.38 -13.03 -3.74
N GLU A 27 -15.58 -12.27 -2.65
CA GLU A 27 -15.60 -10.82 -2.70
C GLU A 27 -14.22 -10.22 -2.98
N LEU A 28 -13.16 -10.79 -2.42
CA LEU A 28 -11.79 -10.38 -2.73
C LEU A 28 -11.52 -10.50 -4.25
N GLY A 29 -11.97 -11.61 -4.85
CA GLY A 29 -11.85 -11.82 -6.29
C GLY A 29 -12.59 -10.77 -7.10
N ARG A 30 -13.84 -10.42 -6.70
CA ARG A 30 -14.63 -9.36 -7.34
C ARG A 30 -13.95 -7.99 -7.26
N ILE A 31 -13.41 -7.65 -6.09
CA ILE A 31 -12.68 -6.38 -5.90
C ILE A 31 -11.41 -6.35 -6.76
N ILE A 32 -10.64 -7.43 -6.83
CA ILE A 32 -9.46 -7.53 -7.71
C ILE A 32 -9.83 -7.31 -9.18
N GLU A 33 -10.89 -7.94 -9.66
CA GLU A 33 -11.36 -7.76 -11.04
C GLU A 33 -11.77 -6.31 -11.33
N ASP A 34 -12.47 -5.67 -10.39
CA ASP A 34 -12.85 -4.26 -10.48
C ASP A 34 -11.62 -3.34 -10.54
N GLN A 35 -10.63 -3.58 -9.69
CA GLN A 35 -9.38 -2.83 -9.69
C GLN A 35 -8.67 -2.91 -11.05
N ILE A 36 -8.58 -4.09 -11.62
CA ILE A 36 -7.93 -4.31 -12.92
C ILE A 36 -8.75 -3.67 -14.04
N ALA A 37 -10.08 -3.76 -13.99
CA ALA A 37 -10.98 -3.12 -14.96
C ALA A 37 -10.87 -1.60 -14.95
N HIS A 38 -10.52 -1.00 -13.79
CA HIS A 38 -10.30 0.44 -13.62
C HIS A 38 -8.82 0.84 -13.62
N HIS A 39 -7.99 0.05 -14.31
CA HIS A 39 -6.59 0.36 -14.63
C HIS A 39 -5.64 0.48 -13.44
N THR A 40 -5.93 -0.17 -12.31
CA THR A 40 -4.95 -0.28 -11.23
C THR A 40 -3.66 -0.95 -11.74
N ASP A 41 -2.50 -0.34 -11.45
CA ASP A 41 -1.20 -0.75 -12.01
C ASP A 41 -0.49 -1.84 -11.17
N ALA A 42 -0.91 -2.09 -9.94
CA ALA A 42 -0.42 -3.16 -9.07
C ALA A 42 -1.41 -3.45 -7.93
N ILE A 43 -1.45 -4.70 -7.45
CA ILE A 43 -2.23 -5.11 -6.27
C ILE A 43 -1.27 -5.37 -5.10
N VAL A 44 -1.46 -4.63 -3.99
CA VAL A 44 -0.72 -4.85 -2.75
C VAL A 44 -1.63 -5.56 -1.76
N ILE A 45 -1.44 -6.88 -1.62
CA ILE A 45 -2.23 -7.74 -0.72
C ILE A 45 -1.52 -7.90 0.63
N CYS A 46 -2.27 -8.11 1.69
CA CYS A 46 -1.77 -8.28 3.07
C CYS A 46 -0.88 -7.12 3.54
N GLY A 47 -1.15 -5.88 3.06
CA GLY A 47 -0.61 -4.66 3.66
C GLY A 47 -1.37 -4.27 4.94
N THR A 48 -1.08 -3.09 5.49
CA THR A 48 -1.80 -2.55 6.65
C THR A 48 -3.31 -2.44 6.39
N THR A 49 -3.69 -1.96 5.20
CA THR A 49 -5.10 -1.83 4.78
C THR A 49 -5.78 -3.19 4.63
N GLY A 50 -5.02 -4.23 4.32
CA GLY A 50 -5.49 -5.62 4.26
C GLY A 50 -5.50 -6.34 5.60
N GLU A 51 -5.31 -5.65 6.73
CA GLU A 51 -5.41 -6.19 8.10
C GLU A 51 -4.46 -7.35 8.40
N CYS A 52 -3.27 -7.37 7.78
CA CYS A 52 -2.30 -8.46 7.99
C CYS A 52 -1.93 -8.70 9.47
N SER A 53 -2.00 -7.66 10.33
CA SER A 53 -1.64 -7.76 11.76
C SER A 53 -2.58 -8.66 12.57
N THR A 54 -3.78 -8.95 12.09
CA THR A 54 -4.78 -9.80 12.75
C THR A 54 -5.06 -11.09 11.99
N MET A 55 -4.28 -11.37 10.96
CA MET A 55 -4.32 -12.60 10.18
C MET A 55 -3.23 -13.57 10.64
N THR A 56 -3.51 -14.86 10.64
CA THR A 56 -2.46 -15.87 10.80
C THR A 56 -1.59 -15.96 9.54
N ASP A 57 -0.42 -16.57 9.65
CA ASP A 57 0.44 -16.80 8.48
C ASP A 57 -0.27 -17.59 7.38
N GLU A 58 -1.05 -18.60 7.77
CA GLU A 58 -1.83 -19.42 6.85
C GLU A 58 -2.87 -18.60 6.10
N GLU A 59 -3.58 -17.70 6.79
CA GLU A 59 -4.54 -16.78 6.17
C GLU A 59 -3.86 -15.80 5.21
N GLN A 60 -2.72 -15.22 5.61
CA GLN A 60 -1.96 -14.32 4.75
C GLN A 60 -1.48 -15.03 3.49
N LEU A 61 -0.88 -16.21 3.61
CA LEU A 61 -0.41 -16.99 2.48
C LEU A 61 -1.55 -17.45 1.57
N ALA A 62 -2.70 -17.81 2.14
CA ALA A 62 -3.89 -18.14 1.35
C ALA A 62 -4.40 -16.93 0.56
N ALA A 63 -4.45 -15.73 1.18
CA ALA A 63 -4.87 -14.50 0.51
C ALA A 63 -3.87 -14.08 -0.58
N ILE A 64 -2.57 -14.21 -0.34
CA ILE A 64 -1.53 -13.93 -1.33
C ILE A 64 -1.67 -14.88 -2.53
N LYS A 65 -1.72 -16.19 -2.26
CA LYS A 65 -1.87 -17.21 -3.31
C LYS A 65 -3.12 -16.99 -4.15
N TYR A 66 -4.26 -16.77 -3.49
CA TYR A 66 -5.52 -16.49 -4.17
C TYR A 66 -5.43 -15.24 -5.06
N THR A 67 -4.84 -14.15 -4.54
CA THR A 67 -4.65 -12.91 -5.32
C THR A 67 -3.77 -13.14 -6.54
N VAL A 68 -2.65 -13.87 -6.39
CA VAL A 68 -1.78 -14.23 -7.52
C VAL A 68 -2.54 -15.01 -8.59
N ASP A 69 -3.33 -16.00 -8.17
CA ASP A 69 -4.10 -16.83 -9.11
C ASP A 69 -5.18 -16.02 -9.85
N VAL A 70 -5.93 -15.17 -9.14
CA VAL A 70 -6.96 -14.31 -9.74
C VAL A 70 -6.34 -13.28 -10.68
N VAL A 71 -5.28 -12.59 -10.24
CA VAL A 71 -4.59 -11.57 -11.06
C VAL A 71 -3.99 -12.17 -12.32
N ASN A 72 -3.47 -13.38 -12.25
CA ASN A 72 -2.94 -14.15 -13.40
C ASN A 72 -2.01 -13.30 -14.29
N HIS A 73 -1.00 -12.69 -13.69
CA HIS A 73 0.04 -11.86 -14.34
C HIS A 73 -0.47 -10.62 -15.12
N ARG A 74 -1.71 -10.19 -14.94
CA ARG A 74 -2.25 -8.98 -15.60
C ARG A 74 -1.62 -7.70 -15.06
N VAL A 75 -1.33 -7.68 -13.78
CA VAL A 75 -0.57 -6.62 -13.07
C VAL A 75 0.32 -7.27 -12.02
N PRO A 76 1.37 -6.59 -11.51
CA PRO A 76 2.18 -7.12 -10.41
C PRO A 76 1.37 -7.30 -9.12
N VAL A 77 1.62 -8.43 -8.43
CA VAL A 77 1.13 -8.69 -7.07
C VAL A 77 2.26 -8.49 -6.08
N ILE A 78 2.07 -7.57 -5.14
CA ILE A 78 3.03 -7.23 -4.09
C ILE A 78 2.49 -7.75 -2.77
N ALA A 79 3.20 -8.70 -2.16
CA ALA A 79 2.78 -9.31 -0.90
C ALA A 79 3.34 -8.55 0.32
N GLY A 80 2.47 -8.18 1.27
CA GLY A 80 2.88 -7.71 2.58
C GLY A 80 3.54 -8.85 3.35
N ALA A 81 4.83 -8.71 3.67
CA ALA A 81 5.63 -9.72 4.38
C ALA A 81 6.49 -9.11 5.50
N GLY A 82 6.13 -7.90 5.95
CA GLY A 82 6.85 -7.22 7.03
C GLY A 82 6.54 -7.81 8.41
N SER A 83 7.56 -7.87 9.26
CA SER A 83 7.45 -8.31 10.64
C SER A 83 8.37 -7.47 11.54
N ASN A 84 8.09 -7.44 12.84
CA ASN A 84 9.01 -6.91 13.85
C ASN A 84 9.95 -7.97 14.44
N ASP A 85 9.83 -9.21 13.96
CA ASP A 85 10.73 -10.34 14.21
C ASP A 85 11.39 -10.72 12.88
N THR A 86 12.72 -10.70 12.83
CA THR A 86 13.47 -10.95 11.60
C THR A 86 13.29 -12.38 11.09
N ASP A 87 13.33 -13.38 11.98
CA ASP A 87 13.18 -14.79 11.60
C ASP A 87 11.78 -15.08 11.04
N HIS A 88 10.76 -14.56 11.70
CA HIS A 88 9.37 -14.64 11.21
C HIS A 88 9.23 -13.93 9.86
N GLY A 89 9.79 -12.71 9.73
CA GLY A 89 9.77 -11.96 8.47
C GLY A 89 10.48 -12.70 7.32
N CYS A 90 11.61 -13.34 7.59
CA CYS A 90 12.31 -14.18 6.60
C CYS A 90 11.45 -15.37 6.15
N ALA A 91 10.81 -16.06 7.09
CA ALA A 91 9.94 -17.20 6.78
C ALA A 91 8.72 -16.77 5.94
N LEU A 92 8.07 -15.65 6.32
CA LEU A 92 6.93 -15.12 5.59
C LEU A 92 7.32 -14.62 4.20
N ALA A 93 8.49 -13.96 4.07
CA ALA A 93 9.01 -13.50 2.79
C ALA A 93 9.25 -14.66 1.81
N ALA A 94 9.92 -15.72 2.26
CA ALA A 94 10.18 -16.93 1.45
C ALA A 94 8.87 -17.56 0.97
N LYS A 95 7.93 -17.81 1.88
CA LYS A 95 6.64 -18.41 1.55
C LYS A 95 5.78 -17.53 0.64
N SER A 96 5.82 -16.20 0.81
CA SER A 96 5.11 -15.28 -0.08
C SER A 96 5.67 -15.33 -1.50
N ALA A 97 6.98 -15.45 -1.66
CA ALA A 97 7.62 -15.65 -2.96
C ALA A 97 7.23 -17.01 -3.57
N GLU A 98 7.16 -18.08 -2.78
CA GLU A 98 6.69 -19.40 -3.21
C GLU A 98 5.21 -19.38 -3.66
N CYS A 99 4.37 -18.50 -3.09
CA CYS A 99 3.00 -18.28 -3.55
C CYS A 99 2.93 -17.62 -4.93
N GLY A 100 4.05 -17.10 -5.46
CA GLY A 100 4.12 -16.48 -6.79
C GLY A 100 3.98 -14.95 -6.78
N ALA A 101 4.17 -14.28 -5.64
CA ALA A 101 4.22 -12.82 -5.58
C ALA A 101 5.37 -12.27 -6.45
N ASP A 102 5.13 -11.14 -7.14
CA ASP A 102 6.13 -10.48 -7.98
C ASP A 102 7.12 -9.63 -7.17
N ALA A 103 6.68 -9.16 -5.98
CA ALA A 103 7.51 -8.40 -5.05
C ALA A 103 6.96 -8.48 -3.62
N LEU A 104 7.75 -8.01 -2.65
CA LEU A 104 7.40 -7.97 -1.24
C LEU A 104 7.31 -6.52 -0.75
N LEU A 105 6.33 -6.22 0.10
CA LEU A 105 6.25 -4.97 0.86
C LEU A 105 6.61 -5.26 2.32
N MET A 106 7.68 -4.62 2.82
CA MET A 106 8.21 -4.88 4.16
C MET A 106 8.22 -3.61 5.00
N VAL A 107 7.34 -3.54 6.00
CA VAL A 107 7.26 -2.42 6.95
C VAL A 107 8.45 -2.46 7.92
N THR A 108 8.88 -1.27 8.41
CA THR A 108 9.88 -1.18 9.49
C THR A 108 9.38 -1.92 10.74
N PRO A 109 10.30 -2.51 11.55
CA PRO A 109 9.93 -3.12 12.82
C PRO A 109 9.16 -2.12 13.68
N TYR A 110 7.98 -2.51 14.12
CA TYR A 110 7.09 -1.76 14.98
C TYR A 110 7.20 -2.28 16.43
N TYR A 111 6.88 -1.44 17.40
CA TYR A 111 6.88 -1.74 18.84
C TYR A 111 8.29 -1.91 19.42
N ASN A 112 9.02 -3.00 19.13
CA ASN A 112 10.40 -3.24 19.59
C ASN A 112 11.42 -2.29 18.93
N LYS A 113 11.08 -1.71 17.75
CA LYS A 113 11.93 -0.77 16.98
C LYS A 113 13.33 -1.36 16.71
N THR A 114 14.26 -0.53 16.26
CA THR A 114 15.68 -0.86 16.13
C THR A 114 16.48 0.41 15.81
N THR A 115 17.80 0.29 15.65
CA THR A 115 18.68 1.34 15.12
C THR A 115 18.69 1.36 13.59
N GLN A 116 19.27 2.40 12.98
CA GLN A 116 19.42 2.45 11.52
C GLN A 116 20.27 1.29 10.97
N ALA A 117 21.33 0.91 11.68
CA ALA A 117 22.12 -0.28 11.33
C ALA A 117 21.30 -1.58 11.46
N GLY A 118 20.44 -1.67 12.47
CA GLY A 118 19.53 -2.79 12.63
C GLY A 118 18.50 -2.87 11.51
N LEU A 119 18.00 -1.73 10.98
CA LEU A 119 17.13 -1.71 9.80
C LEU A 119 17.81 -2.31 8.57
N VAL A 120 19.08 -1.94 8.33
CA VAL A 120 19.85 -2.51 7.22
C VAL A 120 19.98 -4.01 7.35
N ALA A 121 20.38 -4.51 8.53
CA ALA A 121 20.53 -5.94 8.78
C ALA A 121 19.20 -6.69 8.63
N HIS A 122 18.11 -6.17 9.20
CA HIS A 122 16.77 -6.74 9.17
C HIS A 122 16.25 -6.88 7.73
N PHE A 123 16.22 -5.78 6.97
CA PHE A 123 15.71 -5.80 5.60
C PHE A 123 16.60 -6.60 4.64
N THR A 124 17.92 -6.61 4.85
CA THR A 124 18.85 -7.44 4.07
C THR A 124 18.52 -8.93 4.25
N ALA A 125 18.41 -9.39 5.51
CA ALA A 125 18.08 -10.79 5.79
C ALA A 125 16.74 -11.21 5.19
N MET A 126 15.69 -10.39 5.34
CA MET A 126 14.37 -10.67 4.78
C MET A 126 14.37 -10.64 3.26
N ALA A 127 15.10 -9.71 2.63
CA ALA A 127 15.21 -9.64 1.18
C ALA A 127 15.93 -10.88 0.60
N GLU A 128 17.00 -11.32 1.23
CA GLU A 128 17.74 -12.54 0.84
C GLU A 128 16.85 -13.78 0.99
N ALA A 129 16.09 -13.88 2.07
CA ALA A 129 15.16 -15.00 2.29
C ALA A 129 14.03 -15.04 1.25
N GLY A 130 13.48 -13.88 0.87
CA GLY A 130 12.42 -13.79 -0.14
C GLY A 130 12.90 -14.01 -1.55
N GLY A 131 14.12 -13.61 -1.89
CA GLY A 131 14.73 -13.82 -3.20
C GLY A 131 14.10 -13.07 -4.38
N ILE A 132 13.11 -12.21 -4.15
CA ILE A 132 12.39 -11.40 -5.13
C ILE A 132 12.48 -9.90 -4.75
N PRO A 133 12.11 -8.97 -5.66
CA PRO A 133 12.18 -7.54 -5.37
C PRO A 133 11.43 -7.12 -4.10
N VAL A 134 12.02 -6.22 -3.32
CA VAL A 134 11.47 -5.71 -2.07
C VAL A 134 11.22 -4.21 -2.16
N ILE A 135 10.06 -3.77 -1.71
CA ILE A 135 9.74 -2.38 -1.41
C ILE A 135 9.72 -2.25 0.12
N VAL A 136 10.69 -1.54 0.69
CA VAL A 136 10.69 -1.25 2.13
C VAL A 136 9.64 -0.18 2.43
N TYR A 137 8.96 -0.29 3.58
CA TYR A 137 7.85 0.61 3.91
C TYR A 137 8.19 1.45 5.14
N ASN A 138 8.27 2.77 4.92
CA ASN A 138 8.53 3.77 5.95
C ASN A 138 7.26 4.48 6.37
N VAL A 139 6.77 4.21 7.59
CA VAL A 139 5.55 4.80 8.15
C VAL A 139 5.72 5.12 9.63
N PRO A 140 6.54 6.12 9.98
CA PRO A 140 6.93 6.39 11.36
C PRO A 140 5.75 6.75 12.28
N SER A 141 4.64 7.26 11.74
CA SER A 141 3.41 7.53 12.51
C SER A 141 2.78 6.25 13.11
N ARG A 142 3.03 5.09 12.49
CA ARG A 142 2.52 3.79 12.98
C ARG A 142 3.58 2.99 13.74
N THR A 143 4.81 3.01 13.26
CA THR A 143 5.89 2.15 13.80
C THR A 143 6.71 2.84 14.88
N GLY A 144 6.69 4.19 14.92
CA GLY A 144 7.58 4.98 15.77
C GLY A 144 9.06 4.89 15.36
N LEU A 145 9.33 4.41 14.13
CA LEU A 145 10.68 4.26 13.58
C LEU A 145 10.72 4.79 12.15
N ASN A 146 11.63 5.72 11.88
CA ASN A 146 11.83 6.32 10.56
C ASN A 146 13.07 5.73 9.88
N ILE A 147 12.98 5.43 8.59
CA ILE A 147 14.15 5.14 7.75
C ILE A 147 14.79 6.47 7.38
N ALA A 148 15.99 6.74 7.88
CA ALA A 148 16.74 7.93 7.52
C ALA A 148 17.17 7.89 6.04
N PRO A 149 17.34 9.05 5.36
CA PRO A 149 17.79 9.08 3.97
C PRO A 149 19.10 8.36 3.71
N GLU A 150 20.05 8.43 4.63
CA GLU A 150 21.34 7.73 4.57
C GLU A 150 21.15 6.20 4.69
N THR A 151 20.18 5.75 5.47
CA THR A 151 19.80 4.33 5.57
C THR A 151 19.13 3.85 4.29
N ALA A 152 18.26 4.66 3.68
CA ALA A 152 17.69 4.36 2.38
C ALA A 152 18.78 4.22 1.30
N LEU A 153 19.79 5.08 1.32
CA LEU A 153 20.96 4.96 0.44
C LEU A 153 21.73 3.65 0.69
N GLU A 154 21.93 3.23 1.94
CA GLU A 154 22.60 1.96 2.23
C GLU A 154 21.78 0.78 1.73
N LEU A 155 20.47 0.77 2.01
CA LEU A 155 19.54 -0.25 1.53
C LEU A 155 19.46 -0.32 0.01
N SER A 156 19.57 0.81 -0.68
CA SER A 156 19.52 0.87 -2.16
C SER A 156 20.66 0.12 -2.84
N LYS A 157 21.78 -0.14 -2.15
CA LYS A 157 22.90 -0.92 -2.67
C LYS A 157 22.59 -2.41 -2.77
N HIS A 158 21.62 -2.92 -2.01
CA HIS A 158 21.22 -4.32 -2.06
C HIS A 158 20.43 -4.61 -3.34
N PRO A 159 20.78 -5.63 -4.13
CA PRO A 159 20.19 -5.88 -5.44
C PRO A 159 18.67 -6.12 -5.41
N LEU A 160 18.16 -6.76 -4.35
CA LEU A 160 16.75 -7.07 -4.19
C LEU A 160 15.93 -5.94 -3.57
N ILE A 161 16.53 -5.00 -2.83
CA ILE A 161 15.80 -3.84 -2.30
C ILE A 161 15.57 -2.86 -3.45
N ASN A 162 14.40 -2.99 -4.08
CA ASN A 162 14.04 -2.31 -5.31
C ASN A 162 13.49 -0.90 -5.08
N GLY A 163 12.75 -0.70 -4.00
CA GLY A 163 12.07 0.58 -3.76
C GLY A 163 11.76 0.84 -2.30
N ILE A 164 11.19 2.02 -2.08
CA ILE A 164 10.66 2.46 -0.80
C ILE A 164 9.22 3.00 -0.98
N LYS A 165 8.28 2.52 -0.15
CA LYS A 165 7.00 3.19 0.07
C LYS A 165 7.21 4.20 1.18
N GLU A 166 7.18 5.49 0.82
CA GLU A 166 7.44 6.59 1.73
C GLU A 166 6.10 7.18 2.22
N ALA A 167 5.83 7.02 3.49
CA ALA A 167 4.62 7.48 4.16
C ALA A 167 4.92 8.29 5.43
N SER A 168 6.07 8.96 5.49
CA SER A 168 6.39 9.85 6.61
C SER A 168 5.60 11.17 6.58
N GLY A 169 5.01 11.53 5.44
CA GLY A 169 4.41 12.84 5.22
C GLY A 169 5.44 13.97 5.02
N ASN A 170 6.72 13.66 4.98
CA ASN A 170 7.81 14.63 4.90
C ASN A 170 8.42 14.70 3.50
N ILE A 171 7.89 15.58 2.65
CA ILE A 171 8.37 15.79 1.26
C ILE A 171 9.85 16.19 1.23
N SER A 172 10.36 16.91 2.24
CA SER A 172 11.79 17.25 2.33
C SER A 172 12.65 15.99 2.51
N GLN A 173 12.17 14.99 3.27
CA GLN A 173 12.83 13.69 3.38
C GLN A 173 12.80 12.93 2.06
N VAL A 174 11.66 12.94 1.36
CA VAL A 174 11.54 12.33 0.01
C VAL A 174 12.56 12.94 -0.94
N ALA A 175 12.68 14.27 -0.99
CA ALA A 175 13.67 14.96 -1.83
C ALA A 175 15.10 14.54 -1.48
N LYS A 176 15.41 14.34 -0.19
CA LYS A 176 16.73 13.89 0.25
C LYS A 176 17.01 12.44 -0.16
N ILE A 177 16.03 11.55 -0.04
CA ILE A 177 16.13 10.16 -0.51
C ILE A 177 16.36 10.14 -2.02
N ALA A 178 15.59 10.90 -2.79
CA ALA A 178 15.74 11.00 -4.24
C ALA A 178 17.14 11.51 -4.63
N GLN A 179 17.63 12.55 -3.94
CA GLN A 179 18.98 13.09 -4.17
C GLN A 179 20.07 12.04 -3.92
N LEU A 180 19.98 11.29 -2.82
CA LEU A 180 21.02 10.35 -2.42
C LEU A 180 21.00 9.05 -3.21
N CYS A 181 19.81 8.51 -3.47
CA CYS A 181 19.65 7.18 -4.07
C CYS A 181 19.59 7.23 -5.60
N GLY A 182 19.15 8.36 -6.18
CA GLY A 182 18.98 8.45 -7.64
C GLY A 182 18.12 7.30 -8.18
N ASP A 183 18.57 6.69 -9.26
CA ASP A 183 17.90 5.58 -9.93
C ASP A 183 18.10 4.20 -9.26
N GLU A 184 18.80 4.13 -8.13
CA GLU A 184 19.05 2.87 -7.42
C GLU A 184 17.94 2.52 -6.42
N LEU A 185 16.96 3.42 -6.18
CA LEU A 185 15.81 3.16 -5.33
C LEU A 185 14.55 3.81 -5.90
N ASN A 186 13.56 3.00 -6.28
CA ASN A 186 12.27 3.49 -6.75
C ASN A 186 11.42 4.00 -5.57
N ILE A 187 10.90 5.22 -5.66
CA ILE A 187 10.13 5.84 -4.57
C ILE A 187 8.64 5.81 -4.94
N TYR A 188 7.81 5.27 -4.03
CA TYR A 188 6.36 5.26 -4.13
C TYR A 188 5.76 6.06 -2.98
N SER A 189 4.75 6.88 -3.26
CA SER A 189 4.00 7.52 -2.18
C SER A 189 3.21 6.46 -1.39
N GLY A 190 3.24 6.57 -0.06
CA GLY A 190 2.32 5.86 0.81
C GLY A 190 1.15 6.72 1.25
N ASN A 191 1.10 7.97 0.79
CA ASN A 191 0.13 9.00 1.15
C ASN A 191 -0.59 9.49 -0.12
N ASP A 192 -1.91 9.34 -0.15
CA ASP A 192 -2.76 9.75 -1.28
C ASP A 192 -2.78 11.27 -1.49
N ASP A 193 -2.56 12.06 -0.43
CA ASP A 193 -2.48 13.52 -0.48
C ASP A 193 -1.15 14.06 -1.05
N GLN A 194 -0.16 13.19 -1.31
CA GLN A 194 1.19 13.58 -1.72
C GLN A 194 1.67 12.91 -3.03
N VAL A 195 0.76 12.42 -3.86
CA VAL A 195 1.12 11.70 -5.09
C VAL A 195 1.89 12.61 -6.05
N VAL A 196 1.31 13.70 -6.50
CA VAL A 196 1.94 14.62 -7.47
C VAL A 196 3.23 15.26 -6.95
N PRO A 197 3.31 15.77 -5.71
CA PRO A 197 4.57 16.23 -5.14
C PRO A 197 5.70 15.19 -5.16
N LEU A 198 5.38 13.94 -4.87
CA LEU A 198 6.36 12.85 -4.87
C LEU A 198 6.77 12.47 -6.29
N LEU A 199 5.84 12.41 -7.25
CA LEU A 199 6.13 12.18 -8.66
C LEU A 199 7.06 13.25 -9.21
N ALA A 200 6.87 14.52 -8.83
CA ALA A 200 7.74 15.65 -9.24
C ALA A 200 9.19 15.49 -8.71
N LEU A 201 9.42 14.68 -7.69
CA LEU A 201 10.76 14.33 -7.18
C LEU A 201 11.33 13.05 -7.81
N GLY A 202 10.72 12.52 -8.87
CA GLY A 202 11.16 11.31 -9.56
C GLY A 202 10.53 10.02 -9.08
N GLY A 203 9.47 10.10 -8.26
CA GLY A 203 8.69 8.95 -7.81
C GLY A 203 8.09 8.14 -8.95
N LYS A 204 7.78 6.88 -8.68
CA LYS A 204 7.27 5.94 -9.68
C LYS A 204 5.76 5.72 -9.58
N GLY A 205 5.12 6.21 -8.50
CA GLY A 205 3.69 6.05 -8.30
C GLY A 205 3.29 6.13 -6.84
N VAL A 206 2.15 5.55 -6.52
CA VAL A 206 1.56 5.51 -5.19
C VAL A 206 1.09 4.10 -4.83
N ILE A 207 1.17 3.74 -3.56
CA ILE A 207 0.46 2.58 -2.98
C ILE A 207 -0.68 3.15 -2.15
N SER A 208 -1.85 3.20 -2.75
CA SER A 208 -3.00 4.03 -2.42
C SER A 208 -4.05 3.30 -1.57
N VAL A 209 -4.70 4.02 -0.66
CA VAL A 209 -5.95 3.60 0.00
C VAL A 209 -7.16 4.08 -0.80
N VAL A 210 -7.12 5.29 -1.36
CA VAL A 210 -8.20 5.86 -2.19
C VAL A 210 -8.53 4.97 -3.38
N SER A 211 -7.54 4.25 -3.93
CA SER A 211 -7.76 3.29 -5.02
C SER A 211 -8.78 2.19 -4.70
N ASN A 212 -9.05 1.87 -3.41
CA ASN A 212 -10.11 0.91 -3.08
C ASN A 212 -11.50 1.42 -3.51
N VAL A 213 -11.76 2.74 -3.39
CA VAL A 213 -13.08 3.34 -3.66
C VAL A 213 -13.16 4.06 -5.01
N LYS A 214 -12.04 4.55 -5.55
CA LYS A 214 -12.00 5.28 -6.82
C LYS A 214 -10.70 5.00 -7.59
N PRO A 215 -10.47 3.75 -8.04
CA PRO A 215 -9.20 3.32 -8.64
C PRO A 215 -8.80 4.14 -9.87
N GLN A 216 -9.74 4.38 -10.79
CA GLN A 216 -9.50 5.14 -12.02
C GLN A 216 -8.95 6.56 -11.75
N LEU A 217 -9.44 7.24 -10.72
CA LEU A 217 -8.98 8.59 -10.36
C LEU A 217 -7.49 8.60 -10.02
N VAL A 218 -7.05 7.61 -9.23
CA VAL A 218 -5.66 7.53 -8.77
C VAL A 218 -4.74 7.15 -9.92
N HIS A 219 -5.16 6.19 -10.77
CA HIS A 219 -4.44 5.84 -11.99
C HIS A 219 -4.30 7.06 -12.90
N ASP A 220 -5.39 7.75 -13.22
CA ASP A 220 -5.40 8.90 -14.12
C ASP A 220 -4.54 10.05 -13.59
N CYS A 221 -4.48 10.26 -12.28
CA CYS A 221 -3.60 11.25 -11.65
C CYS A 221 -2.13 10.94 -11.92
N CYS A 222 -1.71 9.69 -11.74
CA CYS A 222 -0.35 9.27 -12.04
C CYS A 222 -0.06 9.35 -13.54
N GLN A 223 -0.96 8.83 -14.37
CA GLN A 223 -0.78 8.79 -15.82
C GLN A 223 -0.69 10.20 -16.42
N ALA A 224 -1.56 11.12 -16.01
CA ALA A 224 -1.50 12.51 -16.46
C ALA A 224 -0.13 13.15 -16.16
N PHE A 225 0.44 12.86 -14.98
CA PHE A 225 1.79 13.34 -14.65
C PHE A 225 2.86 12.76 -15.58
N PHE A 226 2.83 11.45 -15.83
CA PHE A 226 3.80 10.78 -16.71
C PHE A 226 3.68 11.19 -18.17
N ASP A 227 2.47 11.54 -18.63
CA ASP A 227 2.22 12.09 -19.96
C ASP A 227 2.64 13.56 -20.10
N GLY A 228 3.08 14.19 -19.00
CA GLY A 228 3.51 15.59 -18.97
C GLY A 228 2.38 16.60 -18.75
N ASP A 229 1.13 16.16 -18.61
CA ASP A 229 -0.01 17.02 -18.27
C ASP A 229 -0.08 17.25 -16.75
N THR A 230 0.88 18.03 -16.27
CA THR A 230 1.00 18.36 -14.85
C THR A 230 -0.17 19.19 -14.32
N ALA A 231 -0.87 19.92 -15.18
CA ALA A 231 -2.07 20.67 -14.79
C ALA A 231 -3.22 19.71 -14.48
N LYS A 232 -3.47 18.74 -15.36
CA LYS A 232 -4.47 17.69 -15.12
C LYS A 232 -4.10 16.85 -13.90
N ALA A 233 -2.84 16.43 -13.76
CA ALA A 233 -2.38 15.68 -12.60
C ALA A 233 -2.65 16.42 -11.28
N ARG A 234 -2.35 17.74 -11.24
CA ARG A 234 -2.67 18.60 -10.08
C ARG A 234 -4.15 18.63 -9.80
N ASP A 235 -4.98 18.82 -10.81
CA ASP A 235 -6.43 18.95 -10.63
C ASP A 235 -7.02 17.63 -10.10
N LEU A 236 -6.57 16.48 -10.62
CA LEU A 236 -6.96 15.15 -10.11
C LEU A 236 -6.44 14.90 -8.68
N GLN A 237 -5.21 15.34 -8.34
CA GLN A 237 -4.71 15.31 -6.98
C GLN A 237 -5.62 16.09 -6.02
N LEU A 238 -6.05 17.29 -6.40
CA LEU A 238 -6.92 18.13 -5.58
C LEU A 238 -8.34 17.55 -5.47
N GLU A 239 -8.85 16.91 -6.52
CA GLU A 239 -10.12 16.16 -6.50
C GLU A 239 -10.06 14.98 -5.51
N MET A 240 -8.90 14.32 -5.40
CA MET A 240 -8.70 13.17 -4.51
C MET A 240 -8.66 13.56 -3.02
N LEU A 241 -8.26 14.78 -2.65
CA LEU A 241 -8.02 15.18 -1.26
C LEU A 241 -9.22 14.94 -0.33
N PRO A 242 -10.47 15.31 -0.67
CA PRO A 242 -11.61 15.04 0.21
C PRO A 242 -11.80 13.55 0.51
N LEU A 243 -11.58 12.67 -0.50
CA LEU A 243 -11.62 11.21 -0.29
C LEU A 243 -10.49 10.75 0.61
N ALA A 244 -9.26 11.23 0.39
CA ALA A 244 -8.12 10.91 1.25
C ALA A 244 -8.41 11.30 2.70
N ASP A 245 -8.89 12.53 2.95
CA ASP A 245 -9.24 13.00 4.29
C ASP A 245 -10.32 12.14 4.96
N ALA A 246 -11.37 11.76 4.22
CA ALA A 246 -12.45 10.92 4.75
C ALA A 246 -11.98 9.49 5.03
N LEU A 247 -11.14 8.90 4.18
CA LEU A 247 -10.63 7.54 4.35
C LEU A 247 -9.53 7.41 5.42
N PHE A 248 -9.06 8.55 5.96
CA PHE A 248 -8.10 8.62 7.06
C PHE A 248 -8.63 9.40 8.27
N CYS A 249 -9.94 9.68 8.35
CA CYS A 249 -10.56 10.36 9.49
C CYS A 249 -10.47 9.56 10.80
N GLU A 250 -10.30 8.25 10.70
CA GLU A 250 -9.91 7.33 11.78
C GLU A 250 -8.77 6.41 11.33
N VAL A 251 -8.39 5.46 12.17
CA VAL A 251 -7.31 4.52 11.87
C VAL A 251 -7.65 3.68 10.63
N ASN A 252 -6.87 3.82 9.56
CA ASN A 252 -6.98 2.95 8.40
C ASN A 252 -6.66 1.48 8.79
N PRO A 253 -7.52 0.47 8.43
CA PRO A 253 -8.53 0.49 7.37
C PRO A 253 -9.99 0.74 7.79
N ILE A 254 -10.27 1.19 9.01
CA ILE A 254 -11.64 1.37 9.49
C ILE A 254 -12.50 2.18 8.48
N PRO A 255 -12.10 3.42 8.07
CA PRO A 255 -12.92 4.22 7.17
C PRO A 255 -13.06 3.61 5.78
N VAL A 256 -12.00 3.02 5.22
CA VAL A 256 -12.05 2.47 3.86
C VAL A 256 -12.93 1.23 3.77
N LYS A 257 -12.91 0.32 4.77
CA LYS A 257 -13.82 -0.84 4.79
C LYS A 257 -15.27 -0.39 4.92
N TYR A 258 -15.54 0.60 5.78
CA TYR A 258 -16.87 1.19 5.87
C TYR A 258 -17.32 1.79 4.54
N ALA A 259 -16.46 2.60 3.89
CA ALA A 259 -16.75 3.17 2.58
C ALA A 259 -17.05 2.10 1.53
N MET A 260 -16.29 1.01 1.50
CA MET A 260 -16.52 -0.12 0.58
C MET A 260 -17.89 -0.78 0.82
N ASN A 261 -18.29 -0.98 2.08
CA ASN A 261 -19.65 -1.48 2.41
C ASN A 261 -20.74 -0.52 1.94
N VAL A 262 -20.58 0.81 2.12
CA VAL A 262 -21.51 1.83 1.64
C VAL A 262 -21.62 1.80 0.10
N LEU A 263 -20.53 1.49 -0.59
CA LEU A 263 -20.50 1.32 -2.05
C LEU A 263 -21.14 0.00 -2.55
N GLY A 264 -21.59 -0.86 -1.62
CA GLY A 264 -22.26 -2.12 -1.96
C GLY A 264 -21.33 -3.32 -2.12
N TRP A 265 -20.08 -3.20 -1.69
CA TRP A 265 -19.16 -4.34 -1.55
C TRP A 265 -19.43 -5.09 -0.24
N GLU A 266 -19.23 -6.39 -0.23
CA GLU A 266 -19.30 -7.21 0.99
C GLU A 266 -17.94 -7.23 1.72
N ALA A 267 -17.44 -6.01 2.07
CA ALA A 267 -16.15 -5.87 2.72
C ALA A 267 -16.13 -6.41 4.16
N GLY A 268 -17.29 -6.42 4.82
CA GLY A 268 -17.43 -6.83 6.22
C GLY A 268 -16.82 -5.83 7.20
N GLU A 269 -16.77 -6.22 8.48
CA GLU A 269 -16.15 -5.43 9.54
C GLU A 269 -14.65 -5.71 9.65
N CYS A 270 -13.92 -4.81 10.31
CA CYS A 270 -12.54 -5.06 10.70
C CYS A 270 -12.48 -6.06 11.86
N ARG A 271 -11.41 -6.86 11.93
CA ARG A 271 -11.14 -7.66 13.13
C ARG A 271 -10.69 -6.77 14.29
N LEU A 272 -11.03 -7.13 15.51
CA LEU A 272 -10.47 -6.47 16.70
C LEU A 272 -8.93 -6.48 16.68
N PRO A 273 -8.26 -5.42 17.13
CA PRO A 273 -8.78 -4.32 17.97
C PRO A 273 -9.46 -3.18 17.19
N LEU A 274 -9.58 -3.28 15.88
CA LEU A 274 -10.27 -2.27 15.07
C LEU A 274 -11.80 -2.49 15.18
N VAL A 275 -12.53 -1.38 15.21
CA VAL A 275 -13.98 -1.34 15.37
C VAL A 275 -14.60 -0.51 14.25
N GLU A 276 -15.91 -0.45 14.16
CA GLU A 276 -16.60 0.45 13.23
C GLU A 276 -16.25 1.93 13.49
N PRO A 277 -16.34 2.80 12.45
CA PRO A 277 -16.19 4.24 12.63
C PRO A 277 -17.27 4.80 13.57
N SER A 278 -16.97 5.90 14.25
CA SER A 278 -17.96 6.67 14.98
C SER A 278 -19.06 7.19 14.04
N ASP A 279 -20.28 7.44 14.57
CA ASP A 279 -21.40 7.91 13.76
C ASP A 279 -21.08 9.23 13.02
N ALA A 280 -20.31 10.12 13.67
CA ALA A 280 -19.87 11.37 13.02
C ALA A 280 -18.95 11.11 11.81
N HIS A 281 -18.07 10.14 11.89
CA HIS A 281 -17.19 9.78 10.79
C HIS A 281 -17.91 8.95 9.71
N LYS A 282 -18.87 8.12 10.08
CA LYS A 282 -19.78 7.46 9.09
C LYS A 282 -20.47 8.52 8.23
N GLU A 283 -21.09 9.52 8.87
CA GLU A 283 -21.75 10.63 8.16
C GLU A 283 -20.76 11.43 7.28
N GLN A 284 -19.54 11.68 7.77
CA GLN A 284 -18.49 12.34 6.98
C GLN A 284 -18.12 11.54 5.73
N ILE A 285 -17.91 10.22 5.88
CA ILE A 285 -17.54 9.33 4.77
C ILE A 285 -18.66 9.30 3.73
N GLU A 286 -19.91 9.09 4.15
CA GLU A 286 -21.08 9.04 3.25
C GLU A 286 -21.24 10.34 2.46
N LYS A 287 -21.19 11.50 3.13
CA LYS A 287 -21.25 12.82 2.47
C LYS A 287 -20.12 13.00 1.47
N THR A 288 -18.93 12.51 1.78
CA THR A 288 -17.78 12.61 0.87
C THR A 288 -17.96 11.70 -0.34
N LEU A 289 -18.42 10.46 -0.14
CA LEU A 289 -18.74 9.54 -1.26
C LEU A 289 -19.82 10.11 -2.18
N GLN A 290 -20.85 10.74 -1.59
CA GLN A 290 -21.91 11.41 -2.33
C GLN A 290 -21.39 12.61 -3.13
N ALA A 291 -20.58 13.47 -2.51
CA ALA A 291 -19.97 14.62 -3.19
C ALA A 291 -19.02 14.18 -4.32
N ALA A 292 -18.37 13.01 -4.18
CA ALA A 292 -17.54 12.40 -5.22
C ALA A 292 -18.34 11.69 -6.33
N GLY A 293 -19.69 11.66 -6.23
CA GLY A 293 -20.60 11.02 -7.20
C GLY A 293 -20.55 9.49 -7.16
N LEU A 294 -20.11 8.89 -6.06
CA LEU A 294 -19.96 7.44 -5.91
C LEU A 294 -21.22 6.77 -5.37
N ILE A 295 -22.08 7.51 -4.66
CA ILE A 295 -23.41 7.10 -4.21
C ILE A 295 -24.46 8.18 -4.54
N GLN A 296 -25.72 7.77 -4.62
CA GLN A 296 -26.86 8.69 -4.83
C GLN A 296 -27.37 9.24 -3.50
N GLU A 297 -28.14 10.36 -3.55
CA GLU A 297 -28.84 10.93 -2.38
C GLU A 297 -29.87 9.96 -1.79
#